data_0f22dbab2c4735e8e7e9fe97114bc521
#
_entry.id   0f22dbab2c4735e8e7e9fe97114bc521
#
_cell.length_a   1.000
_cell.length_b   1.000
_cell.length_c   1.000
_cell.angle_alpha   90.00
_cell.angle_beta   90.00
_cell.angle_gamma   90.00
#
_symmetry.space_group_name_H-M   'P 1'
#
loop_
_entity.id
_entity.type
_entity.pdbx_description
1 polymer ?
#
loop_
_entity_poly.entity_id
_entity_poly.type
_entity_poly.pdbx_seq_one_letter_code
_entity_poly.pdbx_strand_id
1 'polypeptide(L)'
;IINNGGGFYRTEFYIHEARMQGGEIEGPCINNSVAETTLYGKTIYLGFSLIKDLQASTIQKILEERKARGAFTSFHDFSSRLSIGLDDVNRLIRIRAFRDIEYSKTELLWQAQRIDQATKHRDDQHQQRMFQTPIQQVNLVELPSLPVEDAFDAMELLGFPLINPFELIANPTKAGLLAKDLPNHIGKVVSVYGYLVTIKNTSTIHRDRMLFGTFLDREGYFIDTTHFPEITKRYPVIGRGIYHLTGKVAEE
;
A
#
# COMPACT_ATOMS: atom_id res chain seq x y z
N ILE A 1 -8.20 12.86 10.16
CA ILE A 1 -9.11 11.79 9.69
C ILE A 1 -8.31 10.53 9.46
N ILE A 2 -7.18 10.56 8.73
CA ILE A 2 -6.35 9.39 8.39
C ILE A 2 -5.97 8.60 9.66
N ASN A 3 -5.48 9.28 10.69
CA ASN A 3 -5.01 8.64 11.93
C ASN A 3 -6.13 8.09 12.82
N ASN A 4 -7.34 8.64 12.71
CA ASN A 4 -8.42 8.24 13.61
C ASN A 4 -9.21 7.02 13.11
N GLY A 5 -8.89 6.51 11.91
CA GLY A 5 -9.62 5.40 11.29
C GLY A 5 -11.14 5.67 11.18
N GLY A 6 -11.55 6.89 11.48
CA GLY A 6 -12.92 7.33 11.60
C GLY A 6 -13.29 8.33 10.53
N GLY A 7 -13.89 7.84 9.49
CA GLY A 7 -14.49 8.63 8.44
C GLY A 7 -15.54 7.78 7.74
N PHE A 8 -16.37 8.41 6.95
CA PHE A 8 -17.36 7.69 6.13
C PHE A 8 -16.68 6.83 5.05
N TYR A 9 -15.52 7.28 4.58
CA TYR A 9 -14.72 6.60 3.56
C TYR A 9 -13.49 5.92 4.15
N ARG A 10 -12.89 4.99 3.39
CA ARG A 10 -11.64 4.34 3.76
C ARG A 10 -10.47 5.32 3.72
N THR A 11 -9.39 5.03 4.44
CA THR A 11 -8.14 5.83 4.49
C THR A 11 -7.60 6.18 3.10
N GLU A 12 -7.70 5.26 2.15
CA GLU A 12 -7.32 5.45 0.75
C GLU A 12 -7.96 6.69 0.11
N PHE A 13 -9.25 6.90 0.37
CA PHE A 13 -9.98 8.06 -0.16
C PHE A 13 -9.35 9.37 0.32
N TYR A 14 -9.10 9.50 1.61
CA TYR A 14 -8.54 10.73 2.19
C TYR A 14 -7.10 10.98 1.76
N ILE A 15 -6.31 9.93 1.56
CA ILE A 15 -4.95 10.02 1.02
C ILE A 15 -5.00 10.47 -0.44
N HIS A 16 -5.95 9.93 -1.21
CA HIS A 16 -6.15 10.33 -2.59
C HIS A 16 -6.59 11.80 -2.70
N GLU A 17 -7.55 12.23 -1.90
CA GLU A 17 -7.97 13.64 -1.82
C GLU A 17 -6.79 14.56 -1.48
N ALA A 18 -5.96 14.17 -0.51
CA ALA A 18 -4.77 14.95 -0.16
C ALA A 18 -3.80 15.06 -1.35
N ARG A 19 -3.63 13.98 -2.14
CA ARG A 19 -2.81 14.00 -3.37
C ARG A 19 -3.40 14.93 -4.43
N MET A 20 -4.70 14.92 -4.64
CA MET A 20 -5.39 15.80 -5.61
C MET A 20 -5.30 17.28 -5.19
N GLN A 21 -5.15 17.57 -3.90
CA GLN A 21 -4.89 18.91 -3.37
C GLN A 21 -3.40 19.30 -3.40
N GLY A 22 -2.56 18.51 -4.06
CA GLY A 22 -1.13 18.78 -4.22
C GLY A 22 -0.25 18.30 -3.07
N GLY A 23 -0.76 17.40 -2.20
CA GLY A 23 0.02 16.71 -1.19
C GLY A 23 0.89 15.62 -1.81
N GLU A 24 2.15 15.56 -1.41
CA GLU A 24 3.09 14.50 -1.76
C GLU A 24 2.94 13.36 -0.74
N ILE A 25 2.60 12.16 -1.22
CA ILE A 25 2.37 11.01 -0.34
C ILE A 25 3.59 10.11 -0.33
N GLU A 26 4.22 10.02 0.84
CA GLU A 26 5.35 9.14 1.09
C GLU A 26 4.92 7.93 1.92
N GLY A 27 5.32 6.74 1.48
CA GLY A 27 5.10 5.50 2.21
C GLY A 27 5.83 5.50 3.57
N PRO A 28 5.51 4.55 4.47
CA PRO A 28 6.23 4.41 5.73
C PRO A 28 7.74 4.32 5.52
N CYS A 29 8.53 5.04 6.33
CA CYS A 29 9.99 5.06 6.27
C CYS A 29 10.57 4.99 7.68
N ILE A 30 11.57 4.12 7.89
CA ILE A 30 12.17 3.90 9.22
C ILE A 30 12.80 5.16 9.81
N ASN A 31 13.25 6.10 8.98
CA ASN A 31 13.89 7.33 9.42
C ASN A 31 12.94 8.53 9.49
N ASN A 32 11.85 8.54 8.71
CA ASN A 32 10.98 9.72 8.60
C ASN A 32 9.61 9.53 9.24
N SER A 33 9.03 8.31 9.19
CA SER A 33 7.70 8.07 9.74
C SER A 33 7.70 7.92 11.27
N VAL A 34 6.57 8.24 11.87
CA VAL A 34 6.26 7.96 13.27
C VAL A 34 5.08 6.97 13.34
N ALA A 35 4.51 6.73 14.52
CA ALA A 35 3.37 5.82 14.64
C ALA A 35 2.19 6.26 13.77
N GLU A 36 1.83 7.54 13.83
CA GLU A 36 0.74 8.12 13.07
C GLU A 36 1.24 8.84 11.81
N THR A 37 0.34 9.04 10.84
CA THR A 37 0.62 9.83 9.64
C THR A 37 0.87 11.28 10.02
N THR A 38 1.95 11.86 9.49
CA THR A 38 2.39 13.23 9.76
C THR A 38 2.53 14.04 8.49
N LEU A 39 2.37 15.36 8.62
CA LEU A 39 2.51 16.32 7.53
C LEU A 39 3.71 17.22 7.80
N TYR A 40 4.65 17.26 6.85
CA TYR A 40 5.78 18.19 6.84
C TYR A 40 5.76 18.99 5.54
N GLY A 41 5.38 20.26 5.65
CA GLY A 41 5.20 21.10 4.46
C GLY A 41 4.06 20.57 3.59
N LYS A 42 4.38 20.06 2.39
CA LYS A 42 3.44 19.41 1.46
C LYS A 42 3.54 17.90 1.48
N THR A 43 4.52 17.34 2.17
CA THR A 43 4.79 15.90 2.19
C THR A 43 4.08 15.24 3.37
N ILE A 44 3.26 14.25 3.07
CA ILE A 44 2.52 13.43 4.03
C ILE A 44 3.25 12.10 4.16
N TYR A 45 3.93 11.89 5.29
CA TYR A 45 4.54 10.62 5.64
C TYR A 45 3.51 9.71 6.29
N LEU A 46 3.22 8.58 5.65
CA LEU A 46 2.32 7.59 6.20
C LEU A 46 2.92 6.96 7.45
N GLY A 47 2.08 6.84 8.51
CA GLY A 47 2.49 6.29 9.78
C GLY A 47 2.62 4.77 9.75
N PHE A 48 3.45 4.24 10.66
CA PHE A 48 3.63 2.79 10.82
C PHE A 48 2.34 2.07 11.24
N SER A 49 1.43 2.74 11.93
CA SER A 49 0.13 2.19 12.35
C SER A 49 -0.78 1.82 11.18
N LEU A 50 -0.51 2.31 9.97
CA LEU A 50 -1.23 1.93 8.76
C LEU A 50 -0.76 0.58 8.20
N ILE A 51 0.41 0.08 8.62
CA ILE A 51 0.93 -1.20 8.15
C ILE A 51 0.18 -2.33 8.86
N LYS A 52 -0.55 -3.10 8.09
CA LYS A 52 -1.34 -4.22 8.59
C LYS A 52 -0.47 -5.22 9.35
N ASP A 53 -0.95 -5.63 10.52
CA ASP A 53 -0.32 -6.63 11.38
C ASP A 53 1.11 -6.27 11.86
N LEU A 54 1.56 -5.03 11.71
CA LEU A 54 2.80 -4.55 12.33
C LEU A 54 2.57 -4.34 13.83
N GLN A 55 3.41 -4.95 14.65
CA GLN A 55 3.25 -4.90 16.10
C GLN A 55 3.52 -3.50 16.66
N ALA A 56 2.66 -3.03 17.58
CA ALA A 56 2.85 -1.74 18.26
C ALA A 56 4.19 -1.67 19.03
N SER A 57 4.62 -2.79 19.60
CA SER A 57 5.92 -2.90 20.26
C SER A 57 7.10 -2.68 19.30
N THR A 58 6.98 -3.13 18.07
CA THR A 58 7.98 -2.89 17.01
C THR A 58 8.04 -1.41 16.64
N ILE A 59 6.90 -0.77 16.49
CA ILE A 59 6.82 0.68 16.22
C ILE A 59 7.51 1.46 17.34
N GLN A 60 7.17 1.13 18.58
CA GLN A 60 7.75 1.79 19.75
C GLN A 60 9.27 1.64 19.80
N LYS A 61 9.80 0.42 19.62
CA LYS A 61 11.24 0.16 19.58
C LYS A 61 11.96 0.99 18.52
N ILE A 62 11.40 1.09 17.29
CA ILE A 62 11.98 1.90 16.21
C ILE A 62 12.05 3.37 16.61
N LEU A 63 10.97 3.91 17.17
CA LEU A 63 10.90 5.33 17.53
C LEU A 63 11.81 5.69 18.70
N GLU A 64 11.85 4.85 19.75
CA GLU A 64 12.70 5.04 20.92
C GLU A 64 14.18 4.97 20.55
N GLU A 65 14.57 3.96 19.75
CA GLU A 65 15.95 3.78 19.32
C GLU A 65 16.42 4.93 18.41
N ARG A 66 15.57 5.36 17.48
CA ARG A 66 15.84 6.52 16.62
C ARG A 66 15.98 7.81 17.42
N LYS A 67 15.18 7.98 18.47
CA LYS A 67 15.27 9.12 19.39
C LYS A 67 16.56 9.09 20.20
N ALA A 68 17.00 7.91 20.63
CA ALA A 68 18.17 7.75 21.48
C ALA A 68 19.50 7.87 20.72
N ARG A 69 19.58 7.30 19.53
CA ARG A 69 20.84 7.14 18.78
C ARG A 69 20.82 7.77 17.36
N GLY A 70 19.75 8.48 17.00
CA GLY A 70 19.59 9.08 15.68
C GLY A 70 19.14 8.11 14.60
N ALA A 71 19.09 8.59 13.36
CA ALA A 71 18.64 7.85 12.19
C ALA A 71 19.45 6.56 11.98
N PHE A 72 18.80 5.56 11.39
CA PHE A 72 19.46 4.33 10.95
C PHE A 72 20.23 4.59 9.67
N THR A 73 21.47 4.11 9.62
CA THR A 73 22.39 4.36 8.49
C THR A 73 22.44 3.21 7.50
N SER A 74 22.09 2.00 7.92
CA SER A 74 22.03 0.79 7.10
C SER A 74 21.08 -0.24 7.70
N PHE A 75 20.73 -1.27 6.94
CA PHE A 75 19.95 -2.40 7.47
C PHE A 75 20.72 -3.17 8.55
N HIS A 76 22.04 -3.25 8.43
CA HIS A 76 22.88 -3.86 9.47
C HIS A 76 22.85 -3.05 10.76
N ASP A 77 22.93 -1.71 10.67
CA ASP A 77 22.77 -0.82 11.83
C ASP A 77 21.41 -1.02 12.50
N PHE A 78 20.33 -1.03 11.72
CA PHE A 78 18.97 -1.29 12.20
C PHE A 78 18.86 -2.63 12.95
N SER A 79 19.32 -3.74 12.35
CA SER A 79 19.21 -5.08 12.94
C SER A 79 20.15 -5.30 14.11
N SER A 80 21.26 -4.59 14.21
CA SER A 80 22.16 -4.65 15.37
C SER A 80 21.63 -3.89 16.59
N ARG A 81 20.87 -2.81 16.33
CA ARG A 81 20.30 -1.95 17.37
C ARG A 81 18.95 -2.46 17.87
N LEU A 82 18.21 -3.21 17.08
CA LEU A 82 16.84 -3.63 17.35
C LEU A 82 16.67 -5.15 17.26
N SER A 83 16.09 -5.74 18.29
CA SER A 83 15.59 -7.11 18.24
C SER A 83 14.10 -7.09 17.86
N ILE A 84 13.81 -7.35 16.60
CA ILE A 84 12.47 -7.37 16.00
C ILE A 84 12.25 -8.73 15.32
N GLY A 85 11.03 -9.26 15.41
CA GLY A 85 10.65 -10.52 14.77
C GLY A 85 10.74 -10.43 13.25
N LEU A 86 11.11 -11.53 12.61
CA LEU A 86 11.31 -11.62 11.16
C LEU A 86 10.07 -11.16 10.36
N ASP A 87 8.87 -11.46 10.84
CA ASP A 87 7.63 -11.08 10.15
C ASP A 87 7.47 -9.56 10.06
N ASP A 88 7.76 -8.83 11.14
CA ASP A 88 7.68 -7.37 11.15
C ASP A 88 8.79 -6.75 10.30
N VAL A 89 10.00 -7.32 10.35
CA VAL A 89 11.11 -6.90 9.48
C VAL A 89 10.73 -7.10 8.01
N ASN A 90 10.15 -8.24 7.65
CA ASN A 90 9.69 -8.51 6.28
C ASN A 90 8.61 -7.52 5.84
N ARG A 91 7.64 -7.17 6.71
CA ARG A 91 6.64 -6.13 6.39
C ARG A 91 7.29 -4.79 6.09
N LEU A 92 8.24 -4.37 6.93
CA LEU A 92 8.97 -3.11 6.73
C LEU A 92 9.79 -3.11 5.42
N ILE A 93 10.42 -4.23 5.07
CA ILE A 93 11.16 -4.37 3.80
C ILE A 93 10.18 -4.31 2.62
N ARG A 94 9.10 -5.09 2.66
CA ARG A 94 8.11 -5.16 1.59
C ARG A 94 7.48 -3.81 1.29
N ILE A 95 7.16 -3.00 2.32
CA ILE A 95 6.61 -1.65 2.13
C ILE A 95 7.68 -0.61 1.76
N ARG A 96 8.91 -1.03 1.53
CA ARG A 96 10.06 -0.18 1.21
C ARG A 96 10.37 0.86 2.29
N ALA A 97 10.20 0.49 3.56
CA ALA A 97 10.51 1.38 4.67
C ALA A 97 12.01 1.72 4.78
N PHE A 98 12.88 0.95 4.14
CA PHE A 98 14.34 1.14 4.10
C PHE A 98 14.83 1.87 2.84
N ARG A 99 13.94 2.44 2.00
CA ARG A 99 14.29 3.04 0.69
C ARG A 99 15.35 4.13 0.74
N ASP A 100 15.50 4.80 1.89
CA ASP A 100 16.47 5.90 2.04
C ASP A 100 17.89 5.42 2.35
N ILE A 101 18.06 4.13 2.73
CA ILE A 101 19.34 3.58 3.16
C ILE A 101 19.77 2.34 2.39
N GLU A 102 18.82 1.61 1.79
CA GLU A 102 19.08 0.40 1.02
C GLU A 102 18.15 0.33 -0.19
N TYR A 103 18.67 -0.14 -1.32
CA TYR A 103 17.92 -0.11 -2.57
C TYR A 103 17.28 -1.44 -2.97
N SER A 104 17.92 -2.57 -2.66
CA SER A 104 17.46 -3.89 -3.07
C SER A 104 16.54 -4.53 -2.04
N LYS A 105 15.23 -4.60 -2.34
CA LYS A 105 14.24 -5.31 -1.51
C LYS A 105 14.59 -6.80 -1.35
N THR A 106 15.02 -7.44 -2.44
CA THR A 106 15.40 -8.86 -2.46
C THR A 106 16.61 -9.11 -1.57
N GLU A 107 17.61 -8.24 -1.64
CA GLU A 107 18.80 -8.35 -0.80
C GLU A 107 18.46 -8.20 0.69
N LEU A 108 17.63 -7.21 1.03
CA LEU A 108 17.19 -7.01 2.40
C LEU A 108 16.42 -8.22 2.96
N LEU A 109 15.54 -8.83 2.18
CA LEU A 109 14.83 -10.06 2.58
C LEU A 109 15.80 -11.21 2.86
N TRP A 110 16.81 -11.38 2.03
CA TRP A 110 17.87 -12.37 2.26
C TRP A 110 18.68 -12.09 3.51
N GLN A 111 19.09 -10.84 3.72
CA GLN A 111 19.81 -10.43 4.93
C GLN A 111 18.97 -10.68 6.19
N ALA A 112 17.69 -10.32 6.18
CA ALA A 112 16.77 -10.53 7.29
C ALA A 112 16.65 -12.03 7.64
N GLN A 113 16.46 -12.89 6.64
CA GLN A 113 16.38 -14.34 6.83
C GLN A 113 17.65 -14.92 7.43
N ARG A 114 18.82 -14.47 7.00
CA ARG A 114 20.11 -14.93 7.53
C ARG A 114 20.33 -14.51 8.98
N ILE A 115 19.96 -13.28 9.33
CA ILE A 115 20.07 -12.77 10.70
C ILE A 115 19.15 -13.58 11.63
N ASP A 116 17.92 -13.84 11.22
CA ASP A 116 16.95 -14.64 11.99
C ASP A 116 17.45 -16.07 12.24
N GLN A 117 17.97 -16.73 11.19
CA GLN A 117 18.56 -18.07 11.34
C GLN A 117 19.78 -18.07 12.29
N ALA A 118 20.66 -17.07 12.18
CA ALA A 118 21.80 -16.95 13.06
C ALA A 118 21.40 -16.72 14.52
N THR A 119 20.29 -16.01 14.77
CA THR A 119 19.77 -15.77 16.12
C THR A 119 19.14 -17.03 16.69
N LYS A 120 18.30 -17.75 15.93
CA LYS A 120 17.70 -19.03 16.35
C LYS A 120 18.76 -20.09 16.68
N HIS A 121 19.81 -20.17 15.88
CA HIS A 121 20.93 -21.09 16.18
C HIS A 121 21.74 -20.69 17.42
N ARG A 122 21.69 -19.44 17.85
CA ARG A 122 22.34 -19.02 19.12
C ARG A 122 21.55 -19.46 20.33
N ASP A 123 20.22 -19.42 20.25
CA ASP A 123 19.35 -19.84 21.35
C ASP A 123 19.35 -21.36 21.55
N ASP A 124 19.53 -22.16 20.47
CA ASP A 124 19.61 -23.63 20.54
C ASP A 124 20.97 -24.15 21.00
N GLN A 125 22.01 -23.33 21.02
CA GLN A 125 23.37 -23.77 21.39
C GLN A 125 23.89 -23.10 22.66
N HIS A 126 23.54 -23.65 23.81
CA HIS A 126 24.39 -23.58 25.01
C HIS A 126 25.68 -24.43 24.86
N GLN A 127 25.99 -24.92 23.65
CA GLN A 127 27.18 -25.70 23.35
C GLN A 127 28.23 -24.91 22.60
N GLN A 128 29.43 -24.95 23.10
CA GLN A 128 30.67 -24.31 22.69
C GLN A 128 30.85 -24.23 21.15
N ARG A 129 30.85 -22.97 20.62
CA ARG A 129 31.30 -22.73 19.24
C ARG A 129 32.82 -22.80 19.16
N MET A 130 33.35 -23.86 18.57
CA MET A 130 34.76 -23.96 18.21
C MET A 130 35.10 -23.37 16.83
N PHE A 131 34.13 -23.02 16.01
CA PHE A 131 34.36 -22.45 14.66
C PHE A 131 33.37 -21.33 14.35
N GLN A 132 33.89 -20.13 14.11
CA GLN A 132 33.17 -19.06 13.44
C GLN A 132 33.25 -19.33 11.93
N THR A 133 32.15 -19.75 11.34
CA THR A 133 32.08 -19.83 9.87
C THR A 133 32.01 -18.40 9.34
N PRO A 134 32.96 -17.95 8.49
CA PRO A 134 32.88 -16.63 7.90
C PRO A 134 31.61 -16.52 7.08
N ILE A 135 30.96 -15.38 7.17
CA ILE A 135 29.76 -15.07 6.40
C ILE A 135 30.19 -15.02 4.93
N GLN A 136 29.95 -16.09 4.17
CA GLN A 136 30.13 -16.05 2.73
C GLN A 136 29.24 -14.96 2.14
N GLN A 137 29.85 -13.99 1.47
CA GLN A 137 29.13 -13.07 0.58
C GLN A 137 28.59 -13.91 -0.57
N VAL A 138 27.32 -14.21 -0.54
CA VAL A 138 26.63 -14.80 -1.69
C VAL A 138 26.38 -13.65 -2.66
N ASN A 139 27.00 -13.69 -3.82
CA ASN A 139 26.60 -12.82 -4.92
C ASN A 139 25.18 -13.21 -5.34
N LEU A 140 24.21 -12.46 -4.81
CA LEU A 140 22.82 -12.62 -5.23
C LEU A 140 22.73 -12.11 -6.68
N VAL A 141 22.06 -12.89 -7.51
CA VAL A 141 21.66 -12.41 -8.84
C VAL A 141 20.73 -11.21 -8.61
N GLU A 142 21.10 -10.06 -9.17
CA GLU A 142 20.23 -8.88 -9.14
C GLU A 142 18.93 -9.22 -9.89
N LEU A 143 17.89 -9.52 -9.12
CA LEU A 143 16.55 -9.64 -9.68
C LEU A 143 15.97 -8.24 -9.76
N PRO A 144 15.55 -7.80 -10.96
CA PRO A 144 14.95 -6.48 -11.10
C PRO A 144 13.67 -6.41 -10.25
N SER A 145 13.59 -5.41 -9.38
CA SER A 145 12.36 -5.10 -8.65
C SER A 145 11.34 -4.53 -9.64
N LEU A 146 10.21 -5.20 -9.78
CA LEU A 146 9.14 -4.74 -10.65
C LEU A 146 8.23 -3.77 -9.87
N PRO A 147 7.88 -2.60 -10.42
CA PRO A 147 6.94 -1.66 -9.79
C PRO A 147 5.61 -2.30 -9.41
N VAL A 148 5.20 -3.33 -10.15
CA VAL A 148 4.00 -4.10 -9.87
C VAL A 148 4.06 -4.85 -8.53
N GLU A 149 5.23 -5.36 -8.14
CA GLU A 149 5.41 -6.04 -6.85
C GLU A 149 5.25 -5.06 -5.68
N ASP A 150 5.82 -3.87 -5.79
CA ASP A 150 5.69 -2.83 -4.77
C ASP A 150 4.23 -2.36 -4.62
N ALA A 151 3.48 -2.31 -5.73
CA ALA A 151 2.06 -1.99 -5.69
C ALA A 151 1.23 -3.08 -4.99
N PHE A 152 1.49 -4.35 -5.27
CA PHE A 152 0.82 -5.46 -4.58
C PHE A 152 1.17 -5.51 -3.10
N ASP A 153 2.43 -5.30 -2.74
CA ASP A 153 2.86 -5.21 -1.35
C ASP A 153 2.17 -4.05 -0.62
N ALA A 154 2.06 -2.88 -1.24
CA ALA A 154 1.32 -1.75 -0.68
C ALA A 154 -0.17 -2.06 -0.53
N MET A 155 -0.81 -2.70 -1.53
CA MET A 155 -2.21 -3.11 -1.44
C MET A 155 -2.46 -4.12 -0.33
N GLU A 156 -1.55 -5.06 -0.09
CA GLU A 156 -1.64 -6.04 0.98
C GLU A 156 -1.42 -5.41 2.35
N LEU A 157 -0.38 -4.59 2.49
CA LEU A 157 0.09 -4.08 3.79
C LEU A 157 -0.58 -2.78 4.23
N LEU A 158 -0.93 -1.88 3.31
CA LEU A 158 -1.64 -0.63 3.61
C LEU A 158 -3.12 -0.69 3.26
N GLY A 159 -3.47 -1.63 2.38
CA GLY A 159 -4.81 -1.76 1.85
C GLY A 159 -5.08 -0.90 0.61
N PHE A 160 -4.09 -0.19 0.06
CA PHE A 160 -4.20 0.61 -1.16
C PHE A 160 -2.81 0.77 -1.80
N PRO A 161 -2.72 1.00 -3.14
CA PRO A 161 -1.46 1.21 -3.81
C PRO A 161 -0.92 2.62 -3.56
N LEU A 162 0.40 2.75 -3.47
CA LEU A 162 1.07 4.06 -3.36
C LEU A 162 1.28 4.73 -4.72
N ILE A 163 1.32 3.95 -5.79
CA ILE A 163 1.41 4.41 -7.18
C ILE A 163 0.03 4.49 -7.82
N ASN A 164 -0.06 5.15 -8.98
CA ASN A 164 -1.30 5.17 -9.74
C ASN A 164 -1.61 3.74 -10.26
N PRO A 165 -2.76 3.14 -9.91
CA PRO A 165 -3.10 1.78 -10.34
C PRO A 165 -3.11 1.59 -11.87
N PHE A 166 -3.36 2.66 -12.62
CA PHE A 166 -3.37 2.61 -14.09
C PHE A 166 -1.98 2.43 -14.71
N GLU A 167 -0.90 2.68 -13.97
CA GLU A 167 0.46 2.38 -14.40
C GLU A 167 0.73 0.86 -14.48
N LEU A 168 -0.10 0.05 -13.81
CA LEU A 168 0.00 -1.41 -13.82
C LEU A 168 -0.69 -2.07 -15.00
N ILE A 169 -1.42 -1.31 -15.84
CA ILE A 169 -2.10 -1.84 -17.02
C ILE A 169 -1.12 -1.93 -18.19
N ALA A 170 -1.04 -3.10 -18.82
CA ALA A 170 -0.17 -3.33 -19.96
C ALA A 170 -0.45 -2.42 -21.18
N ASN A 171 -1.67 -1.85 -21.31
CA ASN A 171 -2.08 -0.97 -22.40
C ASN A 171 -2.88 0.24 -21.87
N PRO A 172 -2.23 1.25 -21.30
CA PRO A 172 -2.90 2.43 -20.75
C PRO A 172 -3.64 3.29 -21.80
N THR A 173 -3.33 3.13 -23.08
CA THR A 173 -3.96 3.88 -24.21
C THR A 173 -5.42 3.49 -24.47
N LYS A 174 -5.90 2.35 -23.97
CA LYS A 174 -7.32 1.95 -24.05
C LYS A 174 -8.20 2.53 -22.96
N ALA A 175 -7.68 3.42 -22.16
CA ALA A 175 -8.39 4.00 -21.02
C ALA A 175 -9.46 5.02 -21.46
N GLY A 176 -10.49 4.62 -22.12
CA GLY A 176 -11.77 5.25 -22.40
C GLY A 176 -11.95 6.75 -22.10
N LEU A 177 -13.17 7.15 -21.91
CA LEU A 177 -13.56 8.50 -21.53
C LEU A 177 -13.07 8.80 -20.09
N LEU A 178 -12.72 10.05 -19.82
CA LEU A 178 -12.37 10.50 -18.46
C LEU A 178 -13.58 11.03 -17.72
N ALA A 179 -13.52 11.08 -16.40
CA ALA A 179 -14.60 11.61 -15.56
C ALA A 179 -14.99 13.04 -15.95
N LYS A 180 -13.99 13.88 -16.24
CA LYS A 180 -14.20 15.29 -16.67
C LYS A 180 -14.99 15.44 -17.96
N ASP A 181 -15.02 14.40 -18.79
CA ASP A 181 -15.73 14.43 -20.08
C ASP A 181 -17.18 13.96 -19.95
N LEU A 182 -17.54 13.30 -18.85
CA LEU A 182 -18.89 12.75 -18.62
C LEU A 182 -20.02 13.78 -18.72
N PRO A 183 -19.89 15.02 -18.23
CA PRO A 183 -20.94 16.03 -18.35
C PRO A 183 -21.36 16.32 -19.81
N ASN A 184 -20.42 16.13 -20.77
CA ASN A 184 -20.70 16.32 -22.21
C ASN A 184 -21.43 15.12 -22.83
N HIS A 185 -21.69 14.06 -22.05
CA HIS A 185 -22.27 12.81 -22.53
C HIS A 185 -23.57 12.43 -21.78
N ILE A 186 -24.21 13.39 -21.12
CA ILE A 186 -25.48 13.16 -20.42
C ILE A 186 -26.51 12.51 -21.36
N GLY A 187 -27.16 11.46 -20.89
CA GLY A 187 -28.13 10.67 -21.63
C GLY A 187 -27.55 9.63 -22.59
N LYS A 188 -26.23 9.65 -22.85
CA LYS A 188 -25.54 8.69 -23.73
C LYS A 188 -25.01 7.50 -22.96
N VAL A 189 -24.85 6.38 -23.63
CA VAL A 189 -24.13 5.21 -23.11
C VAL A 189 -22.65 5.39 -23.44
N VAL A 190 -21.81 5.32 -22.41
CA VAL A 190 -20.36 5.48 -22.50
C VAL A 190 -19.64 4.32 -21.86
N SER A 191 -18.35 4.17 -22.20
CA SER A 191 -17.45 3.22 -21.56
C SER A 191 -16.27 3.97 -20.94
N VAL A 192 -15.98 3.65 -19.68
CA VAL A 192 -14.88 4.24 -18.90
C VAL A 192 -14.11 3.16 -18.17
N TYR A 193 -12.85 3.41 -17.86
CA TYR A 193 -12.09 2.58 -16.95
C TYR A 193 -11.97 3.28 -15.59
N GLY A 194 -12.28 2.55 -14.51
CA GLY A 194 -12.22 3.07 -13.16
C GLY A 194 -11.56 2.11 -12.20
N TYR A 195 -10.67 2.61 -11.36
CA TYR A 195 -10.14 1.88 -10.21
C TYR A 195 -11.13 1.97 -9.06
N LEU A 196 -11.55 0.82 -8.53
CA LEU A 196 -12.55 0.76 -7.47
C LEU A 196 -11.97 1.21 -6.12
N VAL A 197 -12.50 2.32 -5.62
CA VAL A 197 -12.16 2.85 -4.27
C VAL A 197 -13.08 2.28 -3.21
N THR A 198 -14.39 2.37 -3.41
CA THR A 198 -15.37 1.91 -2.42
C THR A 198 -16.66 1.42 -3.06
N ILE A 199 -17.36 0.57 -2.32
CA ILE A 199 -18.67 0.06 -2.67
C ILE A 199 -19.59 0.21 -1.47
N LYS A 200 -20.78 0.73 -1.71
CA LYS A 200 -21.89 0.73 -0.74
C LYS A 200 -22.99 -0.21 -1.23
N ASN A 201 -23.21 -1.28 -0.49
CA ASN A 201 -24.35 -2.17 -0.73
C ASN A 201 -25.61 -1.56 -0.15
N THR A 202 -26.69 -1.58 -0.91
CA THR A 202 -28.02 -1.18 -0.47
C THR A 202 -29.04 -2.17 -1.02
N SER A 203 -30.28 -2.05 -0.58
CA SER A 203 -31.39 -2.86 -1.06
C SER A 203 -32.49 -1.96 -1.60
N THR A 204 -33.13 -2.38 -2.69
CA THR A 204 -34.35 -1.76 -3.20
C THR A 204 -35.52 -2.00 -2.23
N ILE A 205 -36.66 -1.36 -2.46
CA ILE A 205 -37.91 -1.59 -1.71
C ILE A 205 -38.33 -3.07 -1.77
N HIS A 206 -37.97 -3.76 -2.84
CA HIS A 206 -38.25 -5.20 -3.03
C HIS A 206 -37.17 -6.11 -2.43
N ARG A 207 -36.23 -5.55 -1.63
CA ARG A 207 -35.09 -6.24 -1.02
C ARG A 207 -34.07 -6.82 -2.02
N ASP A 208 -34.09 -6.40 -3.27
CA ASP A 208 -33.07 -6.76 -4.23
C ASP A 208 -31.79 -5.96 -3.99
N ARG A 209 -30.65 -6.62 -4.12
CA ARG A 209 -29.33 -6.01 -3.91
C ARG A 209 -29.02 -4.99 -4.99
N MET A 210 -28.70 -3.77 -4.58
CA MET A 210 -28.25 -2.66 -5.41
C MET A 210 -26.89 -2.17 -4.89
N LEU A 211 -26.10 -1.55 -5.74
CA LEU A 211 -24.71 -1.21 -5.45
C LEU A 211 -24.43 0.22 -5.91
N PHE A 212 -23.84 1.02 -5.02
CA PHE A 212 -23.19 2.27 -5.38
C PHE A 212 -21.67 2.04 -5.37
N GLY A 213 -21.01 2.36 -6.47
CA GLY A 213 -19.56 2.24 -6.60
C GLY A 213 -18.94 3.59 -6.87
N THR A 214 -17.87 3.90 -6.13
CA THR A 214 -17.02 5.05 -6.39
C THR A 214 -15.70 4.57 -6.95
N PHE A 215 -15.37 5.06 -8.13
CA PHE A 215 -14.16 4.71 -8.86
C PHE A 215 -13.31 5.95 -9.10
N LEU A 216 -12.02 5.74 -9.37
CA LEU A 216 -11.10 6.78 -9.87
C LEU A 216 -10.78 6.51 -11.33
N ASP A 217 -10.78 7.53 -12.15
CA ASP A 217 -10.21 7.45 -13.49
C ASP A 217 -8.67 7.53 -13.43
N ARG A 218 -8.01 7.44 -14.59
CA ARG A 218 -6.53 7.49 -14.67
C ARG A 218 -5.92 8.83 -14.25
N GLU A 219 -6.70 9.91 -14.28
CA GLU A 219 -6.27 11.24 -13.83
C GLU A 219 -6.60 11.50 -12.36
N GLY A 220 -7.28 10.55 -11.70
CA GLY A 220 -7.62 10.61 -10.29
C GLY A 220 -8.94 11.29 -9.98
N TYR A 221 -9.79 11.54 -10.98
CA TYR A 221 -11.14 12.09 -10.74
C TYR A 221 -12.13 10.99 -10.44
N PHE A 222 -13.08 11.30 -9.56
CA PHE A 222 -14.10 10.35 -9.14
C PHE A 222 -15.16 10.12 -10.21
N ILE A 223 -15.57 8.85 -10.31
CA ILE A 223 -16.71 8.38 -11.09
C ILE A 223 -17.64 7.65 -10.14
N ASP A 224 -18.81 8.21 -9.88
CA ASP A 224 -19.84 7.54 -9.10
C ASP A 224 -20.76 6.77 -10.02
N THR A 225 -21.12 5.55 -9.59
CA THR A 225 -21.89 4.61 -10.42
C THR A 225 -22.99 3.96 -9.60
N THR A 226 -24.13 3.74 -10.25
CA THR A 226 -25.26 3.00 -9.68
C THR A 226 -25.43 1.69 -10.42
N HIS A 227 -25.31 0.58 -9.73
CA HIS A 227 -25.51 -0.76 -10.28
C HIS A 227 -26.85 -1.33 -9.78
N PHE A 228 -27.80 -1.41 -10.71
CA PHE A 228 -29.13 -1.96 -10.45
C PHE A 228 -29.07 -3.49 -10.24
N PRO A 229 -30.09 -4.10 -9.62
CA PRO A 229 -30.09 -5.49 -9.20
C PRO A 229 -29.71 -6.49 -10.31
N GLU A 230 -30.22 -6.31 -11.52
CA GLU A 230 -29.90 -7.19 -12.67
C GLU A 230 -28.43 -7.15 -13.01
N ILE A 231 -27.82 -5.93 -13.02
CA ILE A 231 -26.41 -5.72 -13.31
C ILE A 231 -25.55 -6.32 -12.19
N THR A 232 -25.94 -6.08 -10.93
CA THR A 232 -25.22 -6.61 -9.77
C THR A 232 -25.19 -8.14 -9.74
N LYS A 233 -26.28 -8.81 -10.18
CA LYS A 233 -26.34 -10.27 -10.31
C LYS A 233 -25.47 -10.79 -11.45
N ARG A 234 -25.48 -10.08 -12.59
CA ARG A 234 -24.78 -10.52 -13.82
C ARG A 234 -23.28 -10.23 -13.78
N TYR A 235 -22.90 -9.09 -13.22
CA TYR A 235 -21.54 -8.60 -13.15
C TYR A 235 -21.18 -8.20 -11.71
N PRO A 236 -20.89 -9.20 -10.86
CA PRO A 236 -20.56 -8.92 -9.47
C PRO A 236 -19.21 -8.18 -9.39
N VAL A 237 -19.16 -7.16 -8.56
CA VAL A 237 -17.90 -6.49 -8.21
C VAL A 237 -17.23 -7.34 -7.12
N ILE A 238 -16.08 -7.95 -7.47
CA ILE A 238 -15.48 -9.01 -6.64
C ILE A 238 -14.39 -8.46 -5.70
N GLY A 239 -13.89 -7.25 -5.93
CA GLY A 239 -12.82 -6.68 -5.10
C GLY A 239 -12.15 -5.48 -5.74
N ARG A 240 -11.02 -5.09 -5.19
CA ARG A 240 -10.24 -3.99 -5.73
C ARG A 240 -9.66 -4.33 -7.09
N GLY A 241 -9.58 -3.34 -7.93
CA GLY A 241 -9.04 -3.49 -9.27
C GLY A 241 -9.55 -2.42 -10.21
N ILE A 242 -9.09 -2.48 -11.45
CA ILE A 242 -9.55 -1.60 -12.52
C ILE A 242 -10.67 -2.32 -13.27
N TYR A 243 -11.79 -1.65 -13.39
CA TYR A 243 -13.00 -2.15 -14.03
C TYR A 243 -13.25 -1.39 -15.33
N HIS A 244 -13.69 -2.11 -16.34
CA HIS A 244 -14.28 -1.52 -17.53
C HIS A 244 -15.79 -1.36 -17.27
N LEU A 245 -16.21 -0.13 -17.15
CA LEU A 245 -17.57 0.26 -16.81
C LEU A 245 -18.28 0.73 -18.06
N THR A 246 -19.47 0.20 -18.33
CA THR A 246 -20.32 0.66 -19.41
C THR A 246 -21.69 1.03 -18.83
N GLY A 247 -22.10 2.27 -19.05
CA GLY A 247 -23.35 2.77 -18.47
C GLY A 247 -23.86 4.04 -19.13
N LYS A 248 -25.08 4.40 -18.81
CA LYS A 248 -25.70 5.66 -19.25
C LYS A 248 -25.31 6.76 -18.29
N VAL A 249 -24.82 7.89 -18.79
CA VAL A 249 -24.53 9.07 -17.97
C VAL A 249 -25.84 9.71 -17.58
N ALA A 250 -26.04 9.89 -16.28
CA ALA A 250 -27.17 10.61 -15.70
C ALA A 250 -26.69 11.92 -15.08
N GLU A 251 -27.55 12.92 -15.05
CA GLU A 251 -27.38 14.14 -14.28
C GLU A 251 -27.82 13.85 -12.82
N GLU A 252 -27.04 14.30 -11.83
CA GLU A 252 -27.41 14.23 -10.42
C GLU A 252 -28.33 15.37 -10.01
#